data_47cd1d9b33ad9a9ad1a628d3219e0929
#
_entry.id   47cd1d9b33ad9a9ad1a628d3219e0929
#
_cell.length_a   1.000
_cell.length_b   1.000
_cell.length_c   1.000
_cell.angle_alpha   90.00
_cell.angle_beta   90.00
_cell.angle_gamma   90.00
#
_symmetry.space_group_name_H-M   'P 1'
#
loop_
_entity.id
_entity.type
_entity.pdbx_description
1 polymer ?
#
loop_
_entity_poly.entity_id
_entity_poly.type
_entity_poly.pdbx_seq_one_letter_code
_entity_poly.pdbx_strand_id
1 'polypeptide(L)'
;MKKIIYAIATMALVCCKNGQQTTTEDSSALVDAPAFCEDSAYAYVAEQCKFGPRTMNSEAHDKCGDYIASKFESFGAKIYNQYADSKLYDGTPIKMRNIVASVNPDADIHIIISGHWDSRPWADNDDDEANYHTPIDGANDGASSIGVMLEMARVLCADLRENGDSAMLRQKGFAIDFICWDAEDCGMPHFEDSYDESSASTWCLGSQYWAGKRHVDDYTARFGINLDMVGGSNTMFLKESYSLRYAPTYVDKIWNIGQKLGYDNYFSNNQMGAITDDHVQVNLSGIPCVDVIGADVEMDGFPRTWHTINDNIQNINKQTLKAVGHTMLTVLWNERN
;
A
#
# COMPACT_ATOMS: atom_id res chain seq x y z
N MET A 1 16.74 -31.93 -77.54
CA MET A 1 17.18 -30.74 -76.82
C MET A 1 15.95 -29.82 -76.62
N LYS A 2 15.36 -29.88 -75.44
CA LYS A 2 14.16 -29.06 -75.12
C LYS A 2 14.64 -27.88 -74.27
N LYS A 3 14.43 -26.68 -74.75
CA LYS A 3 14.71 -25.41 -74.04
C LYS A 3 13.54 -25.13 -73.10
N ILE A 4 13.84 -25.02 -71.84
CA ILE A 4 12.90 -24.61 -70.77
C ILE A 4 13.06 -23.09 -70.62
N ILE A 5 11.97 -22.35 -70.86
CA ILE A 5 11.88 -20.90 -70.64
C ILE A 5 11.40 -20.68 -69.19
N TYR A 6 12.18 -19.99 -68.43
CA TYR A 6 11.77 -19.52 -67.11
C TYR A 6 11.09 -18.15 -67.21
N ALA A 7 9.84 -18.08 -66.84
CA ALA A 7 9.13 -16.81 -66.70
C ALA A 7 9.42 -16.23 -65.30
N ILE A 8 10.00 -15.04 -65.27
CA ILE A 8 10.24 -14.27 -64.06
C ILE A 8 8.95 -13.49 -63.74
N ALA A 9 8.25 -13.87 -62.73
CA ALA A 9 7.13 -13.09 -62.19
C ALA A 9 7.67 -12.00 -61.25
N THR A 10 7.51 -10.75 -61.66
CA THR A 10 7.86 -9.57 -60.85
C THR A 10 6.76 -9.36 -59.83
N MET A 11 7.05 -9.64 -58.58
CA MET A 11 6.16 -9.40 -57.42
C MET A 11 6.34 -7.96 -56.95
N ALA A 12 5.33 -7.12 -57.16
CA ALA A 12 5.32 -5.76 -56.67
C ALA A 12 5.12 -5.78 -55.13
N LEU A 13 6.13 -5.36 -54.39
CA LEU A 13 6.02 -5.12 -52.96
C LEU A 13 5.18 -3.87 -52.68
N VAL A 14 3.95 -4.08 -52.23
CA VAL A 14 3.13 -3.03 -51.65
C VAL A 14 3.69 -2.74 -50.26
N CYS A 15 4.36 -1.61 -50.14
CA CYS A 15 4.86 -1.09 -48.87
C CYS A 15 3.68 -0.59 -48.02
N CYS A 16 3.15 -1.42 -47.14
CA CYS A 16 2.23 -0.96 -46.11
C CYS A 16 3.01 -0.03 -45.17
N LYS A 17 2.71 1.27 -45.21
CA LYS A 17 3.12 2.23 -44.18
C LYS A 17 2.50 1.79 -42.89
N ASN A 18 3.30 1.22 -41.98
CA ASN A 18 2.96 1.11 -40.56
C ASN A 18 2.72 2.53 -40.06
N GLY A 19 1.47 2.83 -39.74
CA GLY A 19 1.13 4.00 -38.94
C GLY A 19 1.82 3.84 -37.59
N GLN A 20 2.84 4.64 -37.35
CA GLN A 20 3.33 4.88 -36.00
C GLN A 20 2.15 5.42 -35.22
N GLN A 21 1.62 4.60 -34.33
CA GLN A 21 0.76 5.07 -33.23
C GLN A 21 1.65 5.96 -32.36
N THR A 22 1.63 7.25 -32.64
CA THR A 22 2.14 8.25 -31.68
C THR A 22 1.23 8.16 -30.47
N THR A 23 1.70 7.46 -29.43
CA THR A 23 1.21 7.71 -28.09
C THR A 23 1.52 9.18 -27.80
N THR A 24 0.52 10.02 -27.91
CA THR A 24 0.58 11.36 -27.34
C THR A 24 0.75 11.16 -25.85
N GLU A 25 1.98 11.25 -25.34
CA GLU A 25 2.21 11.51 -23.94
C GLU A 25 1.40 12.75 -23.60
N ASP A 26 0.40 12.60 -22.74
CA ASP A 26 -0.37 13.70 -22.19
C ASP A 26 0.61 14.54 -21.34
N SER A 27 1.20 15.55 -21.95
CA SER A 27 2.20 16.44 -21.36
C SER A 27 1.54 17.51 -20.48
N SER A 28 0.34 17.23 -19.94
CA SER A 28 -0.28 18.12 -18.96
C SER A 28 0.62 18.17 -17.72
N ALA A 29 1.00 19.38 -17.30
CA ALA A 29 1.71 19.59 -16.05
C ALA A 29 0.87 19.01 -14.90
N LEU A 30 1.54 18.38 -13.93
CA LEU A 30 0.85 17.92 -12.72
C LEU A 30 0.27 19.13 -11.96
N VAL A 31 -0.90 18.92 -11.39
CA VAL A 31 -1.46 19.85 -10.40
C VAL A 31 -0.72 19.60 -9.08
N ASP A 32 -0.15 20.65 -8.52
CA ASP A 32 0.59 20.55 -7.26
C ASP A 32 -0.36 20.19 -6.11
N ALA A 33 0.00 19.16 -5.37
CA ALA A 33 -0.64 18.82 -4.11
C ALA A 33 -0.07 19.68 -2.97
N PRO A 34 -0.81 19.88 -1.86
CA PRO A 34 -0.26 20.47 -0.65
C PRO A 34 0.95 19.68 -0.14
N ALA A 35 1.86 20.38 0.56
CA ALA A 35 3.08 19.76 1.05
C ALA A 35 2.80 18.61 2.03
N PHE A 36 3.45 17.49 1.81
CA PHE A 36 3.53 16.38 2.78
C PHE A 36 4.67 16.65 3.76
N CYS A 37 4.39 16.52 5.06
CA CYS A 37 5.39 16.74 6.10
C CYS A 37 5.98 15.41 6.59
N GLU A 38 7.19 15.08 6.15
CA GLU A 38 7.91 13.88 6.54
C GLU A 38 8.24 13.80 8.03
N ASP A 39 8.42 14.95 8.69
CA ASP A 39 8.64 15.00 10.13
C ASP A 39 7.40 14.61 10.92
N SER A 40 6.21 15.01 10.44
CA SER A 40 4.94 14.58 11.04
C SER A 40 4.71 13.09 10.85
N ALA A 41 4.91 12.57 9.64
CA ALA A 41 4.78 11.14 9.35
C ALA A 41 5.73 10.31 10.23
N TYR A 42 6.99 10.71 10.33
CA TYR A 42 7.97 10.07 11.23
C TYR A 42 7.54 10.12 12.69
N ALA A 43 7.00 11.25 13.15
CA ALA A 43 6.50 11.36 14.52
C ALA A 43 5.33 10.39 14.79
N TYR A 44 4.43 10.17 13.81
CA TYR A 44 3.35 9.19 13.93
C TYR A 44 3.87 7.75 13.95
N VAL A 45 4.91 7.41 13.20
CA VAL A 45 5.60 6.12 13.31
C VAL A 45 6.19 5.95 14.72
N ALA A 46 6.93 6.95 15.19
CA ALA A 46 7.57 6.91 16.51
C ALA A 46 6.56 6.77 17.66
N GLU A 47 5.38 7.41 17.56
CA GLU A 47 4.32 7.26 18.58
C GLU A 47 3.76 5.83 18.60
N GLN A 48 3.58 5.17 17.44
CA GLN A 48 3.15 3.78 17.41
C GLN A 48 4.18 2.85 18.06
N CYS A 49 5.47 3.02 17.76
CA CYS A 49 6.54 2.21 18.36
C CYS A 49 6.65 2.40 19.90
N LYS A 50 6.24 3.55 20.47
CA LYS A 50 6.25 3.77 21.92
C LYS A 50 5.29 2.86 22.70
N PHE A 51 4.25 2.33 22.05
CA PHE A 51 3.37 1.35 22.69
C PHE A 51 4.06 -0.01 22.85
N GLY A 52 5.14 -0.27 22.11
CA GLY A 52 5.81 -1.55 21.94
C GLY A 52 5.21 -2.36 20.79
N PRO A 53 5.62 -3.62 20.63
CA PRO A 53 5.10 -4.52 19.60
C PRO A 53 3.57 -4.63 19.66
N ARG A 54 2.93 -4.34 18.53
CA ARG A 54 1.46 -4.31 18.40
C ARG A 54 0.92 -5.68 18.00
N THR A 55 1.39 -6.71 18.70
CA THR A 55 1.00 -8.09 18.42
C THR A 55 -0.42 -8.36 18.88
N MET A 56 -1.10 -9.26 18.20
CA MET A 56 -2.48 -9.63 18.53
C MET A 56 -2.65 -10.00 20.00
N ASN A 57 -3.78 -9.60 20.61
CA ASN A 57 -4.13 -9.81 22.01
C ASN A 57 -3.22 -9.08 23.04
N SER A 58 -2.32 -8.20 22.62
CA SER A 58 -1.49 -7.42 23.56
C SER A 58 -2.16 -6.10 23.98
N GLU A 59 -1.79 -5.59 25.16
CA GLU A 59 -2.23 -4.25 25.59
C GLU A 59 -1.66 -3.14 24.69
N ALA A 60 -0.48 -3.35 24.11
CA ALA A 60 0.15 -2.43 23.15
C ALA A 60 -0.70 -2.30 21.88
N HIS A 61 -1.21 -3.42 21.36
CA HIS A 61 -2.13 -3.47 20.25
C HIS A 61 -3.41 -2.67 20.52
N ASP A 62 -4.11 -2.96 21.64
CA ASP A 62 -5.35 -2.24 21.98
C ASP A 62 -5.13 -0.73 22.08
N LYS A 63 -4.09 -0.29 22.79
CA LYS A 63 -3.76 1.12 22.96
C LYS A 63 -3.36 1.82 21.68
N CYS A 64 -2.59 1.15 20.83
CA CYS A 64 -2.18 1.70 19.54
C CYS A 64 -3.38 1.85 18.61
N GLY A 65 -4.28 0.86 18.54
CA GLY A 65 -5.51 0.96 17.77
C GLY A 65 -6.40 2.14 18.21
N ASP A 66 -6.50 2.38 19.53
CA ASP A 66 -7.21 3.55 20.07
C ASP A 66 -6.53 4.87 19.69
N TYR A 67 -5.20 4.92 19.75
CA TYR A 67 -4.42 6.07 19.30
C TYR A 67 -4.66 6.37 17.82
N ILE A 68 -4.56 5.37 16.94
CA ILE A 68 -4.75 5.51 15.49
C ILE A 68 -6.15 6.06 15.20
N ALA A 69 -7.20 5.45 15.74
CA ALA A 69 -8.59 5.88 15.55
C ALA A 69 -8.80 7.32 16.04
N SER A 70 -8.35 7.63 17.26
CA SER A 70 -8.46 8.97 17.84
C SER A 70 -7.70 10.03 17.05
N LYS A 71 -6.55 9.64 16.44
CA LYS A 71 -5.73 10.56 15.66
C LYS A 71 -6.43 10.95 14.36
N PHE A 72 -6.96 9.99 13.61
CA PHE A 72 -7.76 10.27 12.42
C PHE A 72 -9.00 11.10 12.75
N GLU A 73 -9.72 10.76 13.83
CA GLU A 73 -10.88 11.51 14.29
C GLU A 73 -10.54 12.96 14.62
N SER A 74 -9.38 13.19 15.27
CA SER A 74 -8.91 14.53 15.63
C SER A 74 -8.63 15.43 14.42
N PHE A 75 -8.37 14.88 13.26
CA PHE A 75 -8.25 15.61 12.00
C PHE A 75 -9.58 15.95 11.37
N GLY A 76 -10.65 15.20 11.70
CA GLY A 76 -12.00 15.36 11.19
C GLY A 76 -12.49 14.19 10.31
N ALA A 77 -11.78 13.07 10.29
CA ALA A 77 -12.25 11.87 9.61
C ALA A 77 -13.37 11.18 10.42
N LYS A 78 -14.30 10.55 9.72
CA LYS A 78 -15.32 9.67 10.33
C LYS A 78 -14.75 8.29 10.53
N ILE A 79 -14.83 7.77 11.76
CA ILE A 79 -14.24 6.49 12.13
C ILE A 79 -15.30 5.38 12.12
N TYR A 80 -14.93 4.24 11.52
CA TYR A 80 -15.64 2.97 11.63
C TYR A 80 -14.66 1.92 12.16
N ASN A 81 -15.01 1.28 13.27
CA ASN A 81 -14.26 0.16 13.83
C ASN A 81 -14.97 -1.14 13.44
N GLN A 82 -14.30 -1.97 12.65
CA GLN A 82 -14.81 -3.27 12.24
C GLN A 82 -14.14 -4.36 13.09
N TYR A 83 -14.84 -4.85 14.09
CA TYR A 83 -14.37 -5.93 14.96
C TYR A 83 -14.75 -7.31 14.40
N ALA A 84 -13.84 -8.27 14.54
CA ALA A 84 -14.08 -9.67 14.20
C ALA A 84 -13.30 -10.61 15.09
N ASP A 85 -13.87 -11.77 15.36
CA ASP A 85 -13.15 -12.89 15.98
C ASP A 85 -12.50 -13.75 14.90
N SER A 86 -11.26 -14.17 15.12
CA SER A 86 -10.48 -15.04 14.24
C SER A 86 -9.56 -15.95 15.06
N LYS A 87 -8.67 -16.66 14.39
CA LYS A 87 -7.66 -17.51 15.02
C LYS A 87 -6.35 -17.39 14.30
N LEU A 88 -5.25 -17.43 15.04
CA LEU A 88 -3.91 -17.62 14.49
C LEU A 88 -3.76 -19.03 13.90
N TYR A 89 -2.65 -19.27 13.21
CA TYR A 89 -2.31 -20.56 12.59
C TYR A 89 -2.35 -21.75 13.57
N ASP A 90 -2.02 -21.52 14.85
CA ASP A 90 -2.01 -22.52 15.92
C ASP A 90 -3.37 -22.73 16.60
N GLY A 91 -4.40 -22.03 16.15
CA GLY A 91 -5.76 -22.05 16.71
C GLY A 91 -5.97 -21.08 17.87
N THR A 92 -4.99 -20.29 18.28
CA THR A 92 -5.12 -19.26 19.31
C THR A 92 -6.19 -18.24 18.89
N PRO A 93 -7.24 -18.01 19.71
CA PRO A 93 -8.29 -17.05 19.38
C PRO A 93 -7.77 -15.63 19.47
N ILE A 94 -8.13 -14.81 18.48
CA ILE A 94 -7.80 -13.38 18.41
C ILE A 94 -9.06 -12.55 18.16
N LYS A 95 -9.00 -11.28 18.59
CA LYS A 95 -9.98 -10.25 18.24
C LYS A 95 -9.30 -9.22 17.35
N MET A 96 -9.76 -9.13 16.11
CA MET A 96 -9.25 -8.17 15.14
C MET A 96 -10.07 -6.88 15.16
N ARG A 97 -9.43 -5.78 14.79
CA ARG A 97 -10.04 -4.46 14.66
C ARG A 97 -9.50 -3.76 13.39
N ASN A 98 -10.16 -3.91 12.27
CA ASN A 98 -9.90 -3.01 11.16
C ASN A 98 -10.41 -1.61 11.51
N ILE A 99 -9.60 -0.58 11.26
CA ILE A 99 -9.97 0.82 11.50
C ILE A 99 -10.14 1.49 10.15
N VAL A 100 -11.33 1.99 9.86
CA VAL A 100 -11.60 2.76 8.63
C VAL A 100 -11.83 4.21 9.01
N ALA A 101 -11.01 5.10 8.45
CA ALA A 101 -11.11 6.54 8.65
C ALA A 101 -11.49 7.20 7.32
N SER A 102 -12.73 7.67 7.21
CA SER A 102 -13.27 8.24 5.99
C SER A 102 -13.23 9.76 6.01
N VAL A 103 -12.59 10.36 5.02
CA VAL A 103 -12.51 11.80 4.79
C VAL A 103 -13.48 12.16 3.66
N ASN A 104 -14.41 13.10 3.88
CA ASN A 104 -15.51 13.45 2.99
C ASN A 104 -16.46 12.26 2.68
N PRO A 105 -16.95 11.53 3.73
CA PRO A 105 -17.60 10.23 3.60
C PRO A 105 -18.90 10.19 2.79
N ASP A 106 -19.52 11.35 2.56
CA ASP A 106 -20.79 11.47 1.84
C ASP A 106 -20.63 11.63 0.32
N ALA A 107 -19.40 11.58 -0.19
CA ALA A 107 -19.12 11.64 -1.62
C ALA A 107 -19.42 10.29 -2.29
N ASP A 108 -19.84 10.34 -3.57
CA ASP A 108 -20.25 9.15 -4.33
C ASP A 108 -19.10 8.25 -4.76
N ILE A 109 -17.89 8.79 -4.85
CA ILE A 109 -16.72 8.08 -5.37
C ILE A 109 -15.70 7.90 -4.27
N HIS A 110 -15.54 6.66 -3.83
CA HIS A 110 -14.55 6.29 -2.81
C HIS A 110 -13.23 5.86 -3.44
N ILE A 111 -12.12 6.22 -2.79
CA ILE A 111 -10.76 5.76 -3.09
C ILE A 111 -10.17 5.24 -1.77
N ILE A 112 -9.58 4.04 -1.81
CA ILE A 112 -8.96 3.42 -0.65
C ILE A 112 -7.47 3.76 -0.62
N ILE A 113 -6.99 4.15 0.56
CA ILE A 113 -5.56 4.13 0.91
C ILE A 113 -5.45 3.22 2.13
N SER A 114 -4.68 2.16 2.05
CA SER A 114 -4.63 1.17 3.13
C SER A 114 -3.21 0.78 3.52
N GLY A 115 -3.09 0.08 4.63
CA GLY A 115 -1.89 -0.55 5.14
C GLY A 115 -2.19 -1.18 6.49
N HIS A 116 -1.38 -2.12 6.96
CA HIS A 116 -1.62 -2.77 8.24
C HIS A 116 -1.03 -1.98 9.41
N TRP A 117 -1.51 -2.26 10.64
CA TRP A 117 -1.10 -1.55 11.84
C TRP A 117 -0.62 -2.46 12.97
N ASP A 118 -0.92 -3.76 12.90
CA ASP A 118 -0.32 -4.75 13.79
C ASP A 118 1.18 -4.92 13.50
N SER A 119 1.88 -5.66 14.31
CA SER A 119 3.27 -6.01 14.07
C SER A 119 3.53 -7.47 14.37
N ARG A 120 4.56 -8.00 13.71
CA ARG A 120 4.92 -9.41 13.79
C ARG A 120 5.26 -9.85 15.20
N PRO A 121 4.67 -10.97 15.69
CA PRO A 121 5.00 -11.51 17.01
C PRO A 121 6.33 -12.28 17.05
N TRP A 122 7.01 -12.40 15.92
CA TRP A 122 8.25 -13.16 15.78
C TRP A 122 9.28 -12.39 14.96
N ALA A 123 10.57 -12.43 15.37
CA ALA A 123 11.68 -11.99 14.54
C ALA A 123 12.23 -13.17 13.72
N ASP A 124 11.36 -13.84 12.97
CA ASP A 124 11.64 -15.13 12.33
C ASP A 124 12.50 -15.04 11.07
N ASN A 125 12.94 -13.84 10.70
CA ASN A 125 13.95 -13.58 9.65
C ASN A 125 15.24 -12.92 10.21
N ASP A 126 15.42 -12.93 11.55
CA ASP A 126 16.61 -12.38 12.18
C ASP A 126 17.83 -13.31 11.94
N ASP A 127 19.02 -12.72 11.81
CA ASP A 127 20.28 -13.47 11.64
C ASP A 127 20.63 -14.34 12.86
N ASP A 128 20.11 -14.00 14.05
CA ASP A 128 20.29 -14.75 15.29
C ASP A 128 18.99 -15.49 15.65
N GLU A 129 18.98 -16.81 15.51
CA GLU A 129 17.85 -17.68 15.86
C GLU A 129 17.36 -17.49 17.30
N ALA A 130 18.22 -17.00 18.20
CA ALA A 130 17.80 -16.67 19.57
C ALA A 130 16.73 -15.57 19.63
N ASN A 131 16.60 -14.77 18.59
CA ASN A 131 15.61 -13.70 18.47
C ASN A 131 14.28 -14.17 17.89
N TYR A 132 14.18 -15.37 17.28
CA TYR A 132 13.01 -15.81 16.52
C TYR A 132 11.66 -15.67 17.26
N HIS A 133 11.67 -15.87 18.58
CA HIS A 133 10.45 -15.75 19.39
C HIS A 133 10.29 -14.36 20.03
N THR A 134 11.01 -13.36 19.55
CA THR A 134 10.93 -11.98 20.05
C THR A 134 9.97 -11.19 19.18
N PRO A 135 8.91 -10.56 19.75
CA PRO A 135 8.06 -9.63 19.01
C PRO A 135 8.85 -8.41 18.54
N ILE A 136 8.56 -7.92 17.35
CA ILE A 136 9.25 -6.77 16.76
C ILE A 136 8.44 -5.48 16.87
N ASP A 137 9.14 -4.34 16.85
CA ASP A 137 8.48 -3.01 16.85
C ASP A 137 7.67 -2.74 15.58
N GLY A 138 8.03 -3.35 14.44
CA GLY A 138 7.34 -3.16 13.18
C GLY A 138 7.28 -1.68 12.79
N ALA A 139 8.42 -0.98 12.83
CA ALA A 139 8.47 0.45 12.55
C ALA A 139 8.29 0.74 11.06
N ASN A 140 8.92 -0.08 10.22
CA ASN A 140 8.71 -0.04 8.78
C ASN A 140 7.49 -0.87 8.39
N ASP A 141 7.37 -2.04 8.96
CA ASP A 141 6.38 -3.08 8.76
C ASP A 141 5.29 -3.00 9.84
N GLY A 142 4.30 -2.39 9.63
CA GLY A 142 3.17 -1.64 9.23
C GLY A 142 3.15 -0.21 9.73
N ALA A 143 3.94 0.21 10.81
CA ALA A 143 3.77 1.55 11.36
C ALA A 143 4.12 2.66 10.36
N SER A 144 5.01 2.42 9.39
CA SER A 144 5.38 3.40 8.37
C SER A 144 4.19 3.78 7.48
N SER A 145 3.40 2.80 7.07
CA SER A 145 2.20 2.96 6.26
C SER A 145 1.17 3.82 6.98
N ILE A 146 0.90 3.50 8.24
CA ILE A 146 -0.02 4.28 9.08
C ILE A 146 0.51 5.70 9.30
N GLY A 147 1.82 5.88 9.48
CA GLY A 147 2.44 7.20 9.61
C GLY A 147 2.20 8.09 8.39
N VAL A 148 2.35 7.52 7.18
CA VAL A 148 2.05 8.20 5.91
C VAL A 148 0.56 8.51 5.80
N MET A 149 -0.31 7.54 6.09
CA MET A 149 -1.77 7.69 6.02
C MET A 149 -2.30 8.77 6.97
N LEU A 150 -1.77 8.85 8.20
CA LEU A 150 -2.13 9.89 9.17
C LEU A 150 -1.76 11.29 8.68
N GLU A 151 -0.56 11.46 8.09
CA GLU A 151 -0.17 12.75 7.54
C GLU A 151 -1.00 13.13 6.30
N MET A 152 -1.30 12.18 5.42
CA MET A 152 -2.22 12.40 4.30
C MET A 152 -3.60 12.85 4.77
N ALA A 153 -4.17 12.17 5.76
CA ALA A 153 -5.47 12.52 6.34
C ALA A 153 -5.45 13.92 6.95
N ARG A 154 -4.38 14.28 7.66
CA ARG A 154 -4.22 15.64 8.22
C ARG A 154 -4.26 16.69 7.12
N VAL A 155 -3.56 16.46 6.00
CA VAL A 155 -3.53 17.38 4.84
C VAL A 155 -4.90 17.50 4.19
N LEU A 156 -5.56 16.38 3.91
CA LEU A 156 -6.89 16.35 3.27
C LEU A 156 -7.97 17.00 4.15
N CYS A 157 -7.98 16.72 5.44
CA CYS A 157 -8.91 17.34 6.38
C CYS A 157 -8.63 18.85 6.58
N ALA A 158 -7.37 19.26 6.49
CA ALA A 158 -7.02 20.69 6.52
C ALA A 158 -7.56 21.41 5.27
N ASP A 159 -7.39 20.82 4.06
CA ASP A 159 -7.94 21.35 2.82
C ASP A 159 -9.46 21.51 2.90
N LEU A 160 -10.18 20.48 3.40
CA LEU A 160 -11.64 20.56 3.59
C LEU A 160 -12.07 21.69 4.54
N ARG A 161 -11.33 21.87 5.63
CA ARG A 161 -11.64 22.89 6.65
C ARG A 161 -11.34 24.30 6.16
N GLU A 162 -10.23 24.48 5.44
CA GLU A 162 -9.74 25.80 5.02
C GLU A 162 -10.42 26.29 3.74
N ASN A 163 -10.72 25.38 2.80
CA ASN A 163 -11.24 25.72 1.48
C ASN A 163 -12.75 25.42 1.31
N GLY A 164 -13.39 24.76 2.28
CA GLY A 164 -14.83 24.50 2.25
C GLY A 164 -15.27 23.79 0.96
N ASP A 165 -16.24 24.38 0.23
CA ASP A 165 -16.75 23.82 -1.04
C ASP A 165 -15.71 23.86 -2.18
N SER A 166 -14.63 24.64 -2.06
CA SER A 166 -13.54 24.71 -3.02
C SER A 166 -12.43 23.69 -2.72
N ALA A 167 -12.54 22.93 -1.63
CA ALA A 167 -11.60 21.86 -1.31
C ALA A 167 -11.57 20.80 -2.41
N MET A 168 -10.38 20.22 -2.67
CA MET A 168 -10.16 19.28 -3.76
C MET A 168 -11.12 18.10 -3.74
N LEU A 169 -11.32 17.48 -2.57
CA LEU A 169 -12.23 16.32 -2.44
C LEU A 169 -13.67 16.65 -2.79
N ARG A 170 -14.18 17.84 -2.37
CA ARG A 170 -15.54 18.27 -2.71
C ARG A 170 -15.68 18.62 -4.18
N GLN A 171 -14.72 19.32 -4.76
CA GLN A 171 -14.72 19.67 -6.18
C GLN A 171 -14.69 18.43 -7.09
N LYS A 172 -14.02 17.37 -6.65
CA LYS A 172 -13.91 16.10 -7.38
C LYS A 172 -15.00 15.07 -7.01
N GLY A 173 -15.76 15.31 -5.95
CA GLY A 173 -16.74 14.35 -5.45
C GLY A 173 -16.09 13.05 -4.93
N PHE A 174 -14.91 13.15 -4.29
CA PHE A 174 -14.19 12.01 -3.76
C PHE A 174 -14.31 11.90 -2.24
N ALA A 175 -14.49 10.67 -1.76
CA ALA A 175 -14.17 10.25 -0.40
C ALA A 175 -12.82 9.53 -0.41
N ILE A 176 -12.00 9.74 0.61
CA ILE A 176 -10.79 8.94 0.83
C ILE A 176 -11.00 8.12 2.09
N ASP A 177 -10.95 6.80 1.94
CA ASP A 177 -11.08 5.86 3.02
C ASP A 177 -9.70 5.29 3.36
N PHE A 178 -9.16 5.74 4.49
CA PHE A 178 -7.95 5.15 5.06
C PHE A 178 -8.34 3.89 5.81
N ILE A 179 -7.86 2.72 5.36
CA ILE A 179 -8.17 1.45 6.00
C ILE A 179 -6.88 0.91 6.63
N CYS A 180 -6.87 0.86 7.97
CA CYS A 180 -5.80 0.24 8.72
C CYS A 180 -6.19 -1.22 8.97
N TRP A 181 -5.55 -2.14 8.25
CA TRP A 181 -5.78 -3.57 8.39
C TRP A 181 -5.19 -4.10 9.68
N ASP A 182 -5.87 -5.04 10.30
CA ASP A 182 -5.42 -5.73 11.50
C ASP A 182 -5.09 -7.19 11.20
N ALA A 183 -4.21 -7.78 12.02
CA ALA A 183 -3.82 -9.19 11.89
C ALA A 183 -3.32 -9.54 10.46
N GLU A 184 -2.57 -8.64 9.85
CA GLU A 184 -1.86 -8.89 8.61
C GLU A 184 -0.67 -9.80 8.89
N ASP A 185 0.20 -9.39 9.84
CA ASP A 185 1.56 -9.85 10.06
C ASP A 185 1.67 -10.95 11.14
N CYS A 186 0.54 -11.55 11.52
CA CYS A 186 0.48 -12.66 12.47
C CYS A 186 0.44 -14.06 11.80
N GLY A 187 0.84 -14.14 10.53
CA GLY A 187 0.88 -15.39 9.77
C GLY A 187 1.88 -16.40 10.33
N MET A 188 1.73 -17.68 9.95
CA MET A 188 2.59 -18.78 10.42
C MET A 188 4.07 -18.45 10.24
N PRO A 189 4.91 -18.53 11.32
CA PRO A 189 6.31 -18.18 11.22
C PRO A 189 7.13 -19.24 10.47
N HIS A 190 8.25 -18.81 9.88
CA HIS A 190 9.10 -19.65 9.03
C HIS A 190 9.78 -20.81 9.77
N PHE A 191 9.90 -20.74 11.10
CA PHE A 191 10.52 -21.78 11.91
C PHE A 191 9.58 -22.94 12.25
N GLU A 192 8.31 -22.86 11.86
CA GLU A 192 7.36 -23.96 12.06
C GLU A 192 7.58 -25.07 11.03
N ASP A 193 7.71 -26.31 11.49
CA ASP A 193 7.94 -27.50 10.64
C ASP A 193 6.83 -27.72 9.59
N SER A 194 5.62 -27.19 9.85
CA SER A 194 4.45 -27.30 8.98
C SER A 194 4.31 -26.16 7.97
N TYR A 195 5.29 -25.24 7.90
CA TYR A 195 5.25 -24.12 6.95
C TYR A 195 5.28 -24.63 5.51
N ASP A 196 4.24 -24.30 4.73
CA ASP A 196 4.10 -24.66 3.32
C ASP A 196 3.26 -23.61 2.56
N GLU A 197 2.92 -23.89 1.30
CA GLU A 197 2.12 -22.98 0.47
C GLU A 197 0.73 -22.66 1.08
N SER A 198 0.15 -23.52 1.91
CA SER A 198 -1.14 -23.27 2.56
C SER A 198 -1.04 -22.24 3.68
N SER A 199 0.17 -21.99 4.19
CA SER A 199 0.47 -21.00 5.22
C SER A 199 0.13 -19.57 4.76
N ALA A 200 0.08 -19.32 3.44
CA ALA A 200 -0.36 -18.03 2.88
C ALA A 200 -1.76 -17.62 3.36
N SER A 201 -2.63 -18.56 3.71
CA SER A 201 -3.97 -18.27 4.21
C SER A 201 -4.00 -17.77 5.66
N THR A 202 -2.89 -17.83 6.38
CA THR A 202 -2.76 -17.37 7.77
C THR A 202 -2.38 -15.89 7.91
N TRP A 203 -2.09 -15.23 6.78
CA TRP A 203 -1.72 -13.82 6.68
C TRP A 203 -2.91 -12.95 6.29
N CYS A 204 -2.82 -11.64 6.48
CA CYS A 204 -3.79 -10.66 5.98
C CYS A 204 -5.23 -10.93 6.49
N LEU A 205 -5.41 -11.43 7.72
CA LEU A 205 -6.71 -11.89 8.22
C LEU A 205 -7.75 -10.76 8.27
N GLY A 206 -7.33 -9.52 8.56
CA GLY A 206 -8.20 -8.36 8.60
C GLY A 206 -8.78 -8.00 7.24
N SER A 207 -7.95 -7.94 6.20
CA SER A 207 -8.42 -7.67 4.84
C SER A 207 -9.20 -8.84 4.25
N GLN A 208 -8.86 -10.10 4.59
CA GLN A 208 -9.67 -11.27 4.25
C GLN A 208 -11.10 -11.14 4.81
N TYR A 209 -11.22 -10.76 6.09
CA TYR A 209 -12.53 -10.55 6.72
C TYR A 209 -13.29 -9.42 6.04
N TRP A 210 -12.64 -8.27 5.81
CA TRP A 210 -13.26 -7.14 5.15
C TRP A 210 -13.68 -7.45 3.71
N ALA A 211 -12.90 -8.23 2.97
CA ALA A 211 -13.26 -8.67 1.61
C ALA A 211 -14.58 -9.46 1.59
N GLY A 212 -14.85 -10.27 2.61
CA GLY A 212 -16.09 -11.00 2.77
C GLY A 212 -17.24 -10.20 3.39
N LYS A 213 -16.93 -9.16 4.19
CA LYS A 213 -17.90 -8.33 4.89
C LYS A 213 -17.39 -6.90 5.00
N ARG A 214 -17.92 -6.01 4.18
CA ARG A 214 -17.55 -4.59 4.18
C ARG A 214 -17.92 -3.91 5.51
N HIS A 215 -17.22 -2.82 5.84
CA HIS A 215 -17.50 -1.99 7.02
C HIS A 215 -18.81 -1.20 6.88
N VAL A 216 -19.29 -1.00 5.65
CA VAL A 216 -20.59 -0.41 5.29
C VAL A 216 -21.23 -1.28 4.23
N ASP A 217 -22.55 -1.48 4.30
CA ASP A 217 -23.30 -2.24 3.31
C ASP A 217 -23.17 -1.61 1.92
N ASP A 218 -23.10 -2.45 0.88
CA ASP A 218 -22.97 -2.05 -0.52
C ASP A 218 -21.74 -1.17 -0.84
N TYR A 219 -20.75 -1.15 0.05
CA TYR A 219 -19.52 -0.37 -0.14
C TYR A 219 -18.75 -0.82 -1.38
N THR A 220 -18.35 0.17 -2.18
CA THR A 220 -17.40 -0.02 -3.30
C THR A 220 -16.47 1.18 -3.37
N ALA A 221 -15.34 1.00 -4.07
CA ALA A 221 -14.41 2.09 -4.35
C ALA A 221 -13.94 2.02 -5.81
N ARG A 222 -13.52 3.15 -6.35
CA ARG A 222 -12.99 3.23 -7.71
C ARG A 222 -11.69 2.44 -7.85
N PHE A 223 -10.78 2.59 -6.88
CA PHE A 223 -9.55 1.82 -6.74
C PHE A 223 -9.02 1.94 -5.31
N GLY A 224 -8.01 1.12 -5.01
CA GLY A 224 -7.24 1.16 -3.77
C GLY A 224 -5.75 1.26 -4.03
N ILE A 225 -5.03 1.77 -3.03
CA ILE A 225 -3.57 1.73 -2.92
C ILE A 225 -3.26 1.20 -1.53
N ASN A 226 -2.62 0.04 -1.46
CA ASN A 226 -2.08 -0.51 -0.24
C ASN A 226 -0.63 -0.01 -0.08
N LEU A 227 -0.27 0.34 1.12
CA LEU A 227 1.07 0.79 1.47
C LEU A 227 1.66 -0.21 2.46
N ASP A 228 2.83 -0.75 2.15
CA ASP A 228 3.53 -1.63 3.06
C ASP A 228 5.04 -1.36 3.03
N MET A 229 5.69 -1.35 4.21
CA MET A 229 7.12 -1.07 4.38
C MET A 229 7.60 0.19 3.64
N VAL A 230 6.87 1.30 3.78
CA VAL A 230 7.09 2.55 3.02
C VAL A 230 8.01 3.55 3.73
N GLY A 231 8.71 3.14 4.78
CA GLY A 231 9.55 4.03 5.59
C GLY A 231 11.01 3.61 5.71
N GLY A 232 11.41 2.45 5.19
CA GLY A 232 12.76 1.92 5.36
C GLY A 232 13.85 2.71 4.63
N SER A 233 15.09 2.56 5.10
CA SER A 233 16.29 3.02 4.38
C SER A 233 16.59 2.08 3.21
N ASN A 234 17.17 2.60 2.13
CA ASN A 234 17.49 1.85 0.89
C ASN A 234 16.27 1.19 0.21
N THR A 235 15.09 1.67 0.52
CA THR A 235 13.84 1.15 -0.03
C THR A 235 13.63 1.63 -1.46
N MET A 236 13.19 0.71 -2.32
CA MET A 236 12.72 0.96 -3.68
C MET A 236 11.35 0.30 -3.86
N PHE A 237 10.46 0.93 -4.60
CA PHE A 237 9.16 0.39 -4.97
C PHE A 237 9.22 -0.15 -6.38
N LEU A 238 9.00 -1.46 -6.51
CA LEU A 238 8.97 -2.19 -7.77
C LEU A 238 7.52 -2.44 -8.17
N LYS A 239 7.26 -2.64 -9.47
CA LYS A 239 5.90 -2.95 -9.94
C LYS A 239 5.59 -4.41 -9.62
N GLU A 240 4.76 -4.64 -8.60
CA GLU A 240 4.39 -5.96 -8.10
C GLU A 240 3.42 -6.67 -9.08
N SER A 241 3.51 -7.99 -9.19
CA SER A 241 2.83 -8.78 -10.24
C SER A 241 1.30 -8.82 -10.11
N TYR A 242 0.73 -8.91 -8.92
CA TYR A 242 -0.73 -8.86 -8.76
C TYR A 242 -1.27 -7.45 -9.05
N SER A 243 -0.55 -6.42 -8.63
CA SER A 243 -0.88 -5.02 -8.96
C SER A 243 -0.90 -4.80 -10.47
N LEU A 244 0.11 -5.32 -11.19
CA LEU A 244 0.14 -5.26 -12.66
C LEU A 244 -0.99 -6.06 -13.31
N ARG A 245 -1.44 -7.15 -12.70
CA ARG A 245 -2.53 -8.00 -13.19
C ARG A 245 -3.90 -7.36 -13.00
N TYR A 246 -4.15 -6.79 -11.83
CA TYR A 246 -5.49 -6.33 -11.44
C TYR A 246 -5.71 -4.83 -11.65
N ALA A 247 -4.66 -4.02 -11.51
CA ALA A 247 -4.73 -2.56 -11.51
C ALA A 247 -3.63 -1.87 -12.38
N PRO A 248 -3.30 -2.37 -13.60
CA PRO A 248 -2.14 -1.90 -14.37
C PRO A 248 -2.15 -0.40 -14.65
N THR A 249 -3.31 0.17 -14.94
CA THR A 249 -3.47 1.60 -15.21
C THR A 249 -3.12 2.46 -14.00
N TYR A 250 -3.45 1.99 -12.79
CA TYR A 250 -3.13 2.70 -11.55
C TYR A 250 -1.65 2.52 -11.18
N VAL A 251 -1.06 1.35 -11.42
CA VAL A 251 0.40 1.15 -11.31
C VAL A 251 1.13 2.18 -12.17
N ASP A 252 0.80 2.27 -13.45
CA ASP A 252 1.46 3.21 -14.36
C ASP A 252 1.25 4.67 -13.92
N LYS A 253 0.05 5.03 -13.46
CA LYS A 253 -0.24 6.36 -12.95
C LYS A 253 0.65 6.71 -11.76
N ILE A 254 0.71 5.84 -10.74
CA ILE A 254 1.46 6.08 -9.50
C ILE A 254 2.95 6.22 -9.80
N TRP A 255 3.53 5.27 -10.53
CA TRP A 255 4.96 5.29 -10.88
C TRP A 255 5.33 6.50 -11.74
N ASN A 256 4.51 6.83 -12.75
CA ASN A 256 4.74 8.01 -13.57
C ASN A 256 4.68 9.31 -12.76
N ILE A 257 3.79 9.43 -11.79
CA ILE A 257 3.70 10.61 -10.91
C ILE A 257 4.92 10.67 -10.00
N GLY A 258 5.29 9.56 -9.33
CA GLY A 258 6.47 9.52 -8.49
C GLY A 258 7.74 9.92 -9.25
N GLN A 259 7.94 9.42 -10.46
CA GLN A 259 9.08 9.79 -11.31
C GLN A 259 9.03 11.25 -11.76
N LYS A 260 7.87 11.79 -12.14
CA LYS A 260 7.71 13.21 -12.50
C LYS A 260 7.97 14.17 -11.33
N LEU A 261 7.77 13.71 -10.10
CA LEU A 261 8.11 14.45 -8.88
C LEU A 261 9.61 14.36 -8.52
N GLY A 262 10.42 13.61 -9.28
CA GLY A 262 11.85 13.43 -9.06
C GLY A 262 12.17 12.31 -8.06
N TYR A 263 11.24 11.38 -7.83
CA TYR A 263 11.40 10.20 -6.97
C TYR A 263 11.69 8.92 -7.78
N ASP A 264 12.36 9.04 -8.92
CA ASP A 264 12.74 7.92 -9.79
C ASP A 264 13.69 6.91 -9.11
N ASN A 265 14.45 7.36 -8.11
CA ASN A 265 15.26 6.50 -7.25
C ASN A 265 14.44 5.65 -6.27
N TYR A 266 13.18 6.01 -6.01
CA TYR A 266 12.24 5.23 -5.20
C TYR A 266 11.28 4.42 -6.08
N PHE A 267 10.67 5.02 -7.10
CA PHE A 267 9.69 4.38 -7.99
C PHE A 267 10.36 3.83 -9.25
N SER A 268 10.90 2.61 -9.16
CA SER A 268 11.58 1.95 -10.28
C SER A 268 10.59 1.31 -11.26
N ASN A 269 10.91 1.31 -12.55
CA ASN A 269 10.14 0.59 -13.57
C ASN A 269 10.39 -0.93 -13.58
N ASN A 270 11.30 -1.42 -12.75
CA ASN A 270 11.52 -2.85 -12.60
C ASN A 270 10.27 -3.51 -11.99
N GLN A 271 10.11 -4.80 -12.30
CA GLN A 271 9.02 -5.61 -11.77
C GLN A 271 9.55 -6.54 -10.68
N MET A 272 8.67 -6.93 -9.77
CA MET A 272 8.91 -7.98 -8.79
C MET A 272 7.86 -9.09 -8.90
N GLY A 273 8.11 -10.20 -8.22
CA GLY A 273 7.20 -11.32 -8.13
C GLY A 273 5.85 -10.97 -7.51
N ALA A 274 4.98 -11.93 -7.45
CA ALA A 274 3.69 -11.80 -6.78
C ALA A 274 3.90 -11.88 -5.26
N ILE A 275 3.35 -10.92 -4.53
CA ILE A 275 3.38 -10.83 -3.07
C ILE A 275 1.98 -11.09 -2.52
N THR A 276 1.88 -11.92 -1.49
CA THR A 276 0.64 -12.06 -0.72
C THR A 276 0.62 -10.93 0.31
N ASP A 277 -0.30 -10.00 0.12
CA ASP A 277 -0.52 -8.85 1.00
C ASP A 277 -2.00 -8.41 0.90
N ASP A 278 -2.42 -7.49 1.72
CA ASP A 278 -3.80 -7.00 1.87
C ASP A 278 -4.44 -6.55 0.55
N HIS A 279 -3.66 -5.98 -0.37
CA HIS A 279 -4.14 -5.58 -1.70
C HIS A 279 -4.73 -6.73 -2.50
N VAL A 280 -4.27 -7.97 -2.27
CA VAL A 280 -4.82 -9.17 -2.94
C VAL A 280 -6.28 -9.36 -2.56
N GLN A 281 -6.61 -9.21 -1.28
CA GLN A 281 -7.98 -9.37 -0.79
C GLN A 281 -8.91 -8.27 -1.32
N VAL A 282 -8.40 -7.04 -1.41
CA VAL A 282 -9.14 -5.92 -2.02
C VAL A 282 -9.40 -6.20 -3.50
N ASN A 283 -8.40 -6.67 -4.26
CA ASN A 283 -8.54 -7.05 -5.68
C ASN A 283 -9.55 -8.19 -5.87
N LEU A 284 -9.45 -9.24 -5.08
CA LEU A 284 -10.39 -10.39 -5.13
C LEU A 284 -11.82 -9.98 -4.81
N SER A 285 -11.99 -8.91 -4.07
CA SER A 285 -13.29 -8.35 -3.74
C SER A 285 -13.91 -7.48 -4.84
N GLY A 286 -13.20 -7.31 -5.97
CA GLY A 286 -13.67 -6.57 -7.16
C GLY A 286 -13.24 -5.10 -7.22
N ILE A 287 -12.38 -4.63 -6.31
CA ILE A 287 -11.85 -3.26 -6.33
C ILE A 287 -10.39 -3.32 -6.78
N PRO A 288 -10.01 -2.72 -7.93
CA PRO A 288 -8.62 -2.67 -8.36
C PRO A 288 -7.74 -2.03 -7.30
N CYS A 289 -6.72 -2.73 -6.82
CA CYS A 289 -5.83 -2.24 -5.77
C CYS A 289 -4.37 -2.45 -6.16
N VAL A 290 -3.57 -1.40 -5.99
CA VAL A 290 -2.12 -1.42 -6.21
C VAL A 290 -1.44 -1.59 -4.88
N ASP A 291 -0.38 -2.38 -4.86
CA ASP A 291 0.53 -2.47 -3.74
C ASP A 291 1.76 -1.60 -3.99
N VAL A 292 2.04 -0.71 -3.05
CA VAL A 292 3.27 0.07 -2.97
C VAL A 292 4.06 -0.48 -1.79
N ILE A 293 4.77 -1.57 -2.07
CA ILE A 293 5.53 -2.31 -1.07
C ILE A 293 7.03 -2.05 -1.19
N GLY A 294 7.67 -1.86 -0.05
CA GLY A 294 9.11 -1.61 0.03
C GLY A 294 9.92 -2.86 -0.30
N ALA A 295 10.87 -2.71 -1.24
CA ALA A 295 11.85 -3.74 -1.60
C ALA A 295 13.27 -3.20 -1.42
N ASP A 296 14.22 -4.08 -1.11
CA ASP A 296 15.65 -3.80 -1.13
C ASP A 296 16.27 -4.53 -2.33
N VAL A 297 16.69 -3.75 -3.34
CA VAL A 297 17.25 -4.32 -4.58
C VAL A 297 18.60 -5.04 -4.38
N GLU A 298 19.33 -4.73 -3.32
CA GLU A 298 20.57 -5.43 -2.99
C GLU A 298 20.31 -6.82 -2.40
N MET A 299 19.12 -7.01 -1.81
CA MET A 299 18.69 -8.27 -1.21
C MET A 299 17.88 -9.15 -2.18
N ASP A 300 17.49 -8.62 -3.35
CA ASP A 300 16.56 -9.28 -4.29
C ASP A 300 15.24 -9.68 -3.62
N GLY A 301 14.73 -8.82 -2.74
CA GLY A 301 13.53 -9.10 -1.96
C GLY A 301 13.14 -8.01 -0.98
N PHE A 302 12.67 -8.41 0.19
CA PHE A 302 12.26 -7.51 1.24
C PHE A 302 13.44 -6.81 1.93
N PRO A 303 13.21 -5.68 2.64
CA PRO A 303 14.23 -4.96 3.39
C PRO A 303 14.96 -5.87 4.39
N ARG A 304 16.27 -5.61 4.62
CA ARG A 304 17.08 -6.37 5.59
C ARG A 304 16.53 -6.39 7.00
N THR A 305 15.71 -5.40 7.35
CA THR A 305 15.08 -5.31 8.67
C THR A 305 13.78 -6.08 8.76
N TRP A 306 13.24 -6.58 7.62
CA TRP A 306 11.99 -7.29 7.57
C TRP A 306 12.01 -8.53 8.48
N HIS A 307 11.04 -8.59 9.39
CA HIS A 307 10.89 -9.63 10.40
C HIS A 307 12.14 -9.87 11.28
N THR A 308 12.84 -8.80 11.61
CA THR A 308 13.98 -8.81 12.53
C THR A 308 13.77 -7.82 13.68
N ILE A 309 14.53 -7.98 14.78
CA ILE A 309 14.56 -7.00 15.89
C ILE A 309 15.08 -5.62 15.45
N ASN A 310 15.61 -5.51 14.23
CA ASN A 310 16.09 -4.27 13.65
C ASN A 310 14.99 -3.48 12.93
N ASP A 311 13.77 -4.00 12.82
CA ASP A 311 12.65 -3.19 12.36
C ASP A 311 12.14 -2.26 13.45
N ASN A 312 12.90 -1.22 13.69
CA ASN A 312 12.68 -0.23 14.74
C ASN A 312 12.83 1.20 14.22
N ILE A 313 12.47 2.18 15.03
CA ILE A 313 12.40 3.60 14.63
C ILE A 313 13.72 4.18 14.11
N GLN A 314 14.89 3.63 14.51
CA GLN A 314 16.20 4.10 14.06
C GLN A 314 16.45 3.80 12.57
N ASN A 315 15.75 2.80 12.01
CA ASN A 315 15.87 2.39 10.61
C ASN A 315 14.83 3.05 9.69
N ILE A 316 14.03 3.98 10.22
CA ILE A 316 13.08 4.77 9.42
C ILE A 316 13.76 5.98 8.78
N ASN A 317 13.57 6.11 7.47
CA ASN A 317 14.07 7.21 6.66
C ASN A 317 12.92 8.17 6.29
N LYS A 318 12.99 9.40 6.76
CA LYS A 318 11.99 10.45 6.48
C LYS A 318 11.83 10.74 4.99
N GLN A 319 12.90 10.63 4.19
CA GLN A 319 12.81 10.89 2.75
C GLN A 319 12.01 9.81 2.01
N THR A 320 12.07 8.55 2.48
CA THR A 320 11.22 7.47 1.95
C THR A 320 9.75 7.77 2.26
N LEU A 321 9.42 8.12 3.51
CA LEU A 321 8.06 8.54 3.89
C LEU A 321 7.57 9.72 3.04
N LYS A 322 8.44 10.71 2.78
CA LYS A 322 8.13 11.87 1.93
C LYS A 322 7.86 11.45 0.49
N ALA A 323 8.72 10.64 -0.09
CA ALA A 323 8.58 10.20 -1.48
C ALA A 323 7.22 9.51 -1.70
N VAL A 324 6.81 8.63 -0.78
CA VAL A 324 5.50 7.96 -0.85
C VAL A 324 4.36 8.94 -0.60
N GLY A 325 4.36 9.63 0.53
CA GLY A 325 3.23 10.49 0.91
C GLY A 325 2.98 11.63 -0.08
N HIS A 326 4.04 12.28 -0.58
CA HIS A 326 3.92 13.31 -1.62
C HIS A 326 3.40 12.73 -2.94
N THR A 327 3.87 11.55 -3.34
CA THR A 327 3.36 10.87 -4.54
C THR A 327 1.88 10.54 -4.39
N MET A 328 1.46 9.94 -3.26
CA MET A 328 0.06 9.59 -3.03
C MET A 328 -0.86 10.82 -3.02
N LEU A 329 -0.49 11.90 -2.33
CA LEU A 329 -1.25 13.15 -2.39
C LEU A 329 -1.34 13.67 -3.83
N THR A 330 -0.24 13.67 -4.59
CA THR A 330 -0.24 14.12 -5.98
C THR A 330 -1.11 13.23 -6.88
N VAL A 331 -1.15 11.92 -6.65
CA VAL A 331 -2.08 10.99 -7.34
C VAL A 331 -3.52 11.43 -7.12
N LEU A 332 -3.92 11.72 -5.87
CA LEU A 332 -5.29 12.16 -5.54
C LEU A 332 -5.61 13.52 -6.17
N TRP A 333 -4.68 14.48 -6.13
CA TRP A 333 -4.85 15.82 -6.75
C TRP A 333 -4.97 15.75 -8.27
N ASN A 334 -4.38 14.73 -8.91
CA ASN A 334 -4.41 14.52 -10.36
C ASN A 334 -5.38 13.43 -10.81
N GLU A 335 -6.15 12.82 -9.89
CA GLU A 335 -7.24 11.90 -10.25
C GLU A 335 -8.35 12.69 -10.94
N ARG A 336 -8.96 12.08 -11.97
CA ARG A 336 -10.06 12.71 -12.74
C ARG A 336 -11.40 12.10 -12.28
N ASN A 337 -12.45 12.91 -12.37
CA ASN A 337 -13.83 12.48 -12.07
C ASN A 337 -14.31 11.41 -13.06
#